data_144b96ed29b6c656159dbbc794866898
#
_entry.id   144b96ed29b6c656159dbbc794866898
#
_cell.length_a   1.000
_cell.length_b   1.000
_cell.length_c   1.000
_cell.angle_alpha   90.00
_cell.angle_beta   90.00
_cell.angle_gamma   90.00
#
_symmetry.space_group_name_H-M   'P 1'
#
loop_
_entity.id
_entity.type
_entity.pdbx_description
1 polymer ?
#
loop_
_entity_poly.entity_id
_entity_poly.type
_entity_poly.pdbx_seq_one_letter_code
_entity_poly.pdbx_strand_id
1 'polypeptide(L)'
;MMDIDPQSYILSEEESQSIFERNILPFELSGLSAAVTPESSNGNGTGRTPLAVLLIGQTGAGKTRAAPAIKSALIRLRGAERLAHFVADTYKTFHPAYRTILAMRPALASPATSPDARRWLAMAASYAASQRANVLIESAARHPGDFADLARLFRSEGYRVEVAILAVPAALSRLGILTRFYEKLPEAGPQGGLPLRLTPRKVHDESYAGLLEAAAFVDSSDAVDQVVVVRRDNLVAYANERMKNVGNGYGWKREPRTAEAVRVERERPLTAGERIGAELSLQKLRKMNVPGLESQLVEIEGMLEPLLGTPDDLMHLPVKPPDSLRSDHINTETSLTLGGTS
;
A
#
# COMPACT_ATOMS: atom_id res chain seq x y z
N MET A 1 -16.06 -4.32 -33.10
CA MET A 1 -16.25 -3.43 -31.94
C MET A 1 -15.13 -2.44 -31.98
N MET A 2 -15.38 -1.12 -32.11
CA MET A 2 -14.31 -0.13 -32.12
C MET A 2 -13.56 -0.20 -30.79
N ASP A 3 -12.25 -0.34 -30.89
CA ASP A 3 -11.33 -0.28 -29.75
C ASP A 3 -11.28 1.17 -29.28
N ILE A 4 -11.93 1.49 -28.17
CA ILE A 4 -11.93 2.85 -27.62
C ILE A 4 -10.63 3.02 -26.86
N ASP A 5 -9.83 3.99 -27.31
CA ASP A 5 -8.59 4.36 -26.65
C ASP A 5 -8.85 4.86 -25.20
N PRO A 6 -8.27 4.24 -24.18
CA PRO A 6 -8.35 4.74 -22.80
C PRO A 6 -7.95 6.21 -22.63
N GLN A 7 -7.04 6.69 -23.47
CA GLN A 7 -6.56 8.08 -23.42
C GLN A 7 -7.63 9.11 -23.75
N SER A 8 -8.66 8.72 -24.52
CA SER A 8 -9.78 9.62 -24.87
C SER A 8 -10.64 10.05 -23.67
N TYR A 9 -10.45 9.41 -22.52
CA TYR A 9 -11.16 9.74 -21.27
C TYR A 9 -10.37 10.65 -20.34
N ILE A 10 -9.09 10.93 -20.62
CA ILE A 10 -8.27 11.81 -19.78
C ILE A 10 -8.88 13.20 -19.80
N LEU A 11 -9.15 13.73 -18.62
CA LEU A 11 -9.73 15.06 -18.45
C LEU A 11 -8.71 16.15 -18.77
N SER A 12 -9.20 17.29 -19.22
CA SER A 12 -8.39 18.51 -19.31
C SER A 12 -7.88 18.93 -17.93
N GLU A 13 -6.89 19.79 -17.90
CA GLU A 13 -6.35 20.32 -16.66
C GLU A 13 -7.41 21.10 -15.87
N GLU A 14 -8.22 21.89 -16.56
CA GLU A 14 -9.30 22.71 -15.99
C GLU A 14 -10.42 21.84 -15.39
N GLU A 15 -10.85 20.81 -16.12
CA GLU A 15 -11.85 19.86 -15.63
C GLU A 15 -11.36 19.11 -14.40
N SER A 16 -10.12 18.60 -14.46
CA SER A 16 -9.48 17.90 -13.37
C SER A 16 -9.35 18.76 -12.12
N GLN A 17 -8.93 20.02 -12.28
CA GLN A 17 -8.83 21.00 -11.19
C GLN A 17 -10.22 21.30 -10.59
N SER A 18 -11.22 21.51 -11.44
CA SER A 18 -12.60 21.78 -10.99
C SER A 18 -13.18 20.62 -10.18
N ILE A 19 -12.91 19.38 -10.58
CA ILE A 19 -13.35 18.19 -9.83
C ILE A 19 -12.62 18.11 -8.50
N PHE A 20 -11.33 18.37 -8.47
CA PHE A 20 -10.56 18.39 -7.23
C PHE A 20 -11.14 19.38 -6.23
N GLU A 21 -11.35 20.64 -6.65
CA GLU A 21 -11.82 21.71 -5.77
C GLU A 21 -13.26 21.52 -5.29
N ARG A 22 -14.16 21.04 -6.15
CA ARG A 22 -15.59 20.95 -5.84
C ARG A 22 -16.00 19.63 -5.20
N ASN A 23 -15.29 18.54 -5.50
CA ASN A 23 -15.70 17.21 -5.09
C ASN A 23 -14.71 16.55 -4.12
N ILE A 24 -13.40 16.64 -4.37
CA ILE A 24 -12.40 15.92 -3.58
C ILE A 24 -12.02 16.71 -2.33
N LEU A 25 -11.65 17.96 -2.49
CA LEU A 25 -11.20 18.81 -1.40
C LEU A 25 -12.23 18.92 -0.27
N PRO A 26 -13.53 19.22 -0.53
CA PRO A 26 -14.53 19.30 0.53
C PRO A 26 -14.85 17.95 1.18
N PHE A 27 -14.77 16.87 0.41
CA PHE A 27 -15.14 15.54 0.88
C PHE A 27 -14.05 14.87 1.70
N GLU A 28 -12.79 14.90 1.22
CA GLU A 28 -11.69 14.16 1.86
C GLU A 28 -10.80 15.04 2.76
N LEU A 29 -10.76 16.35 2.53
CA LEU A 29 -9.74 17.23 3.09
C LEU A 29 -10.29 18.39 3.95
N SER A 30 -11.62 18.54 4.03
CA SER A 30 -12.25 19.62 4.81
C SER A 30 -11.87 19.60 6.30
N GLY A 31 -11.70 18.43 6.88
CA GLY A 31 -11.26 18.27 8.27
C GLY A 31 -9.84 18.75 8.56
N LEU A 32 -9.01 18.95 7.52
CA LEU A 32 -7.64 19.43 7.68
C LEU A 32 -7.55 20.96 7.74
N SER A 33 -8.55 21.67 7.20
CA SER A 33 -8.57 23.14 7.11
C SER A 33 -8.90 23.86 8.43
N ALA A 34 -9.41 23.17 9.44
CA ALA A 34 -10.11 23.78 10.57
C ALA A 34 -9.25 24.17 11.78
N ALA A 35 -7.93 24.18 11.73
CA ALA A 35 -7.13 24.42 12.94
C ALA A 35 -5.82 25.18 12.75
N VAL A 36 -5.86 26.32 12.12
CA VAL A 36 -4.85 27.36 12.35
C VAL A 36 -5.52 28.53 13.06
N THR A 37 -5.84 28.37 14.33
CA THR A 37 -5.95 29.52 15.21
C THR A 37 -4.55 29.95 15.60
N PRO A 38 -4.17 31.22 15.39
CA PRO A 38 -2.83 31.73 15.79
C PRO A 38 -2.56 31.71 17.29
N GLU A 39 -3.54 31.30 18.10
CA GLU A 39 -3.48 31.40 19.57
C GLU A 39 -2.69 30.29 20.29
N SER A 40 -2.21 29.27 19.62
CA SER A 40 -1.34 28.27 20.25
C SER A 40 0.18 28.53 20.06
N SER A 41 0.56 29.77 19.72
CA SER A 41 1.99 30.18 19.71
C SER A 41 2.54 30.54 21.07
N ASN A 42 1.88 30.14 22.17
CA ASN A 42 2.51 30.15 23.48
C ASN A 42 3.55 29.01 23.56
N GLY A 43 4.77 29.37 23.34
CA GLY A 43 6.10 28.88 23.66
C GLY A 43 6.40 27.41 23.99
N ASN A 44 5.45 26.48 23.92
CA ASN A 44 5.66 25.04 24.19
C ASN A 44 4.96 24.12 23.19
N GLY A 45 4.60 24.60 22.00
CA GLY A 45 4.23 23.76 20.90
C GLY A 45 5.44 22.91 20.51
N THR A 46 5.44 21.65 20.92
CA THR A 46 6.38 20.65 20.41
C THR A 46 6.20 20.60 18.91
N GLY A 47 7.07 21.33 18.18
CA GLY A 47 7.10 21.35 16.72
C GLY A 47 7.51 19.99 16.18
N ARG A 48 6.67 18.96 16.43
CA ARG A 48 6.91 17.61 15.93
C ARG A 48 6.90 17.64 14.41
N THR A 49 7.96 17.15 13.81
CA THR A 49 8.04 16.90 12.38
C THR A 49 6.82 16.09 11.93
N PRO A 50 6.05 16.54 10.94
CA PRO A 50 4.91 15.79 10.45
C PRO A 50 5.36 14.49 9.82
N LEU A 51 4.49 13.47 9.84
CA LEU A 51 4.80 12.12 9.43
C LEU A 51 3.97 11.73 8.21
N ALA A 52 4.66 11.24 7.17
CA ALA A 52 4.04 10.60 6.02
C ALA A 52 4.36 9.10 6.04
N VAL A 53 3.32 8.27 6.11
CA VAL A 53 3.46 6.81 6.01
C VAL A 53 2.92 6.37 4.65
N LEU A 54 3.78 5.75 3.85
CA LEU A 54 3.45 5.20 2.54
C LEU A 54 3.33 3.68 2.67
N LEU A 55 2.08 3.17 2.65
CA LEU A 55 1.79 1.75 2.66
C LEU A 55 1.67 1.25 1.22
N ILE A 56 2.68 0.52 0.76
CA ILE A 56 2.72 -0.02 -0.59
C ILE A 56 2.68 -1.54 -0.61
N GLY A 57 2.13 -2.10 -1.66
CA GLY A 57 2.04 -3.55 -1.87
C GLY A 57 1.18 -3.84 -3.09
N GLN A 58 1.53 -4.87 -3.86
CA GLN A 58 0.79 -5.20 -5.08
C GLN A 58 -0.71 -5.41 -4.82
N THR A 59 -1.51 -5.36 -5.87
CA THR A 59 -2.94 -5.65 -5.78
C THR A 59 -3.15 -7.07 -5.22
N GLY A 60 -4.04 -7.22 -4.25
CA GLY A 60 -4.27 -8.51 -3.57
C GLY A 60 -3.31 -8.83 -2.42
N ALA A 61 -2.29 -8.00 -2.15
CA ALA A 61 -1.34 -8.23 -1.06
C ALA A 61 -1.96 -8.15 0.35
N GLY A 62 -3.07 -7.42 0.52
CA GLY A 62 -3.75 -7.29 1.81
C GLY A 62 -3.56 -5.95 2.50
N LYS A 63 -3.25 -4.87 1.78
CA LYS A 63 -3.13 -3.50 2.33
C LYS A 63 -4.31 -3.12 3.22
N THR A 64 -5.53 -3.36 2.78
CA THR A 64 -6.76 -3.07 3.53
C THR A 64 -6.83 -3.76 4.90
N ARG A 65 -6.04 -4.84 5.13
CA ARG A 65 -5.92 -5.52 6.43
C ARG A 65 -4.84 -4.88 7.30
N ALA A 66 -3.75 -4.38 6.71
CA ALA A 66 -2.65 -3.75 7.43
C ALA A 66 -2.93 -2.27 7.76
N ALA A 67 -3.59 -1.54 6.89
CA ALA A 67 -3.85 -0.11 7.03
C ALA A 67 -4.55 0.29 8.33
N PRO A 68 -5.57 -0.43 8.83
CA PRO A 68 -6.23 -0.08 10.10
C PRO A 68 -5.27 -0.10 11.29
N ALA A 69 -4.35 -1.05 11.36
CA ALA A 69 -3.36 -1.13 12.43
C ALA A 69 -2.38 0.05 12.38
N ILE A 70 -1.89 0.40 11.19
CA ILE A 70 -1.01 1.56 10.96
C ILE A 70 -1.76 2.86 11.31
N LYS A 71 -2.98 3.01 10.82
CA LYS A 71 -3.83 4.18 11.14
C LYS A 71 -4.03 4.33 12.64
N SER A 72 -4.36 3.25 13.33
CA SER A 72 -4.53 3.25 14.79
C SER A 72 -3.24 3.64 15.52
N ALA A 73 -2.09 3.17 15.05
CA ALA A 73 -0.79 3.55 15.59
C ALA A 73 -0.50 5.04 15.36
N LEU A 74 -0.76 5.56 14.17
CA LEU A 74 -0.63 6.99 13.86
C LEU A 74 -1.52 7.85 14.75
N ILE A 75 -2.78 7.47 14.94
CA ILE A 75 -3.72 8.19 15.83
C ILE A 75 -3.20 8.22 17.28
N ARG A 76 -2.70 7.09 17.79
CA ARG A 76 -2.13 7.05 19.15
C ARG A 76 -0.90 7.92 19.31
N LEU A 77 -0.05 8.00 18.27
CA LEU A 77 1.22 8.73 18.33
C LEU A 77 1.09 10.22 18.04
N ARG A 78 0.15 10.59 17.18
CA ARG A 78 0.07 11.93 16.57
C ARG A 78 -1.28 12.64 16.80
N GLY A 79 -2.30 11.95 17.34
CA GLY A 79 -3.67 12.42 17.41
C GLY A 79 -4.45 12.16 16.12
N ALA A 80 -5.78 12.15 16.22
CA ALA A 80 -6.66 11.90 15.07
C ALA A 80 -6.95 13.16 14.24
N GLU A 81 -6.87 14.32 14.85
CA GLU A 81 -7.41 15.58 14.33
C GLU A 81 -6.72 16.07 13.04
N ARG A 82 -5.49 15.64 12.78
CA ARG A 82 -4.70 16.05 11.62
C ARG A 82 -4.11 14.86 10.89
N LEU A 83 -4.90 13.81 10.71
CA LEU A 83 -4.51 12.63 9.95
C LEU A 83 -5.33 12.53 8.67
N ALA A 84 -4.67 12.71 7.53
CA ALA A 84 -5.20 12.39 6.21
C ALA A 84 -4.93 10.92 5.87
N HIS A 85 -5.93 10.22 5.34
CA HIS A 85 -5.80 8.84 4.90
C HIS A 85 -6.26 8.70 3.47
N PHE A 86 -5.34 8.49 2.54
CA PHE A 86 -5.60 8.40 1.11
C PHE A 86 -5.45 6.97 0.62
N VAL A 87 -6.44 6.50 -0.11
CA VAL A 87 -6.41 5.22 -0.82
C VAL A 87 -6.41 5.51 -2.32
N ALA A 88 -5.28 5.28 -3.00
CA ALA A 88 -5.08 5.68 -4.39
C ALA A 88 -6.20 5.20 -5.34
N ASP A 89 -6.73 4.00 -5.10
CA ASP A 89 -7.80 3.44 -5.96
C ASP A 89 -9.16 4.14 -5.81
N THR A 90 -9.43 4.82 -4.69
CA THR A 90 -10.73 5.50 -4.48
C THR A 90 -10.88 6.74 -5.35
N TYR A 91 -9.78 7.38 -5.70
CA TYR A 91 -9.81 8.59 -6.54
C TYR A 91 -10.43 8.35 -7.92
N LYS A 92 -10.37 7.13 -8.46
CA LYS A 92 -11.03 6.76 -9.73
C LYS A 92 -12.54 7.02 -9.71
N THR A 93 -13.15 6.96 -8.54
CA THR A 93 -14.61 7.13 -8.39
C THR A 93 -15.07 8.55 -8.57
N PHE A 94 -14.20 9.52 -8.48
CA PHE A 94 -14.47 10.92 -8.76
C PHE A 94 -14.51 11.23 -10.26
N HIS A 95 -13.97 10.32 -11.10
CA HIS A 95 -13.98 10.51 -12.54
C HIS A 95 -15.40 10.38 -13.10
N PRO A 96 -15.90 11.38 -13.85
CA PRO A 96 -17.31 11.43 -14.29
C PRO A 96 -17.74 10.20 -15.09
N ALA A 97 -16.85 9.68 -15.93
CA ALA A 97 -17.12 8.50 -16.76
C ALA A 97 -16.91 7.16 -16.02
N TYR A 98 -16.40 7.14 -14.79
CA TYR A 98 -15.99 5.89 -14.11
C TYR A 98 -17.13 4.87 -14.02
N ARG A 99 -18.30 5.29 -13.53
CA ARG A 99 -19.47 4.40 -13.34
C ARG A 99 -19.98 3.86 -14.66
N THR A 100 -20.08 4.70 -15.69
CA THR A 100 -20.54 4.33 -17.02
C THR A 100 -19.59 3.34 -17.69
N ILE A 101 -18.28 3.64 -17.66
CA ILE A 101 -17.27 2.73 -18.23
C ILE A 101 -17.28 1.40 -17.48
N LEU A 102 -17.38 1.42 -16.15
CA LEU A 102 -17.37 0.21 -15.33
C LEU A 102 -18.58 -0.69 -15.62
N ALA A 103 -19.76 -0.10 -15.84
CA ALA A 103 -20.98 -0.85 -16.19
C ALA A 103 -20.91 -1.45 -17.60
N MET A 104 -20.40 -0.70 -18.57
CA MET A 104 -20.40 -1.11 -19.99
C MET A 104 -19.15 -1.91 -20.38
N ARG A 105 -17.99 -1.56 -19.83
CA ARG A 105 -16.67 -2.11 -20.19
C ARG A 105 -15.74 -2.15 -18.95
N PRO A 106 -15.95 -3.08 -18.01
CA PRO A 106 -15.23 -3.10 -16.73
C PRO A 106 -13.71 -3.13 -16.87
N ALA A 107 -13.18 -3.78 -17.91
CA ALA A 107 -11.74 -3.84 -18.17
C ALA A 107 -11.12 -2.48 -18.51
N LEU A 108 -11.92 -1.57 -19.13
CA LEU A 108 -11.49 -0.24 -19.53
C LEU A 108 -11.50 0.77 -18.36
N ALA A 109 -12.35 0.54 -17.34
CA ALA A 109 -12.57 1.52 -16.28
C ALA A 109 -11.27 1.99 -15.60
N SER A 110 -10.36 1.08 -15.27
CA SER A 110 -9.09 1.46 -14.63
C SER A 110 -8.11 2.14 -15.59
N PRO A 111 -7.82 1.61 -16.78
CA PRO A 111 -6.94 2.31 -17.73
C PRO A 111 -7.42 3.73 -18.04
N ALA A 112 -8.72 3.91 -18.25
CA ALA A 112 -9.30 5.19 -18.63
C ALA A 112 -9.27 6.27 -17.51
N THR A 113 -9.35 5.86 -16.23
CA THR A 113 -9.51 6.81 -15.12
C THR A 113 -8.29 6.89 -14.20
N SER A 114 -7.32 6.01 -14.36
CA SER A 114 -6.11 6.01 -13.52
C SER A 114 -5.23 7.26 -13.70
N PRO A 115 -5.07 7.86 -14.87
CA PRO A 115 -4.26 9.06 -15.03
C PRO A 115 -4.79 10.22 -14.15
N ASP A 116 -6.09 10.48 -14.20
CA ASP A 116 -6.71 11.55 -13.40
C ASP A 116 -6.70 11.21 -11.90
N ALA A 117 -6.98 9.96 -11.54
CA ALA A 117 -6.90 9.51 -10.15
C ALA A 117 -5.51 9.71 -9.53
N ARG A 118 -4.43 9.49 -10.30
CA ARG A 118 -3.05 9.76 -9.84
C ARG A 118 -2.79 11.24 -9.68
N ARG A 119 -3.27 12.07 -10.62
CA ARG A 119 -3.18 13.52 -10.53
C ARG A 119 -3.87 14.02 -9.26
N TRP A 120 -5.10 13.57 -8.99
CA TRP A 120 -5.84 13.97 -7.79
C TRP A 120 -5.20 13.50 -6.49
N LEU A 121 -4.62 12.30 -6.47
CA LEU A 121 -3.85 11.85 -5.31
C LEU A 121 -2.65 12.76 -5.05
N ALA A 122 -1.92 13.17 -6.10
CA ALA A 122 -0.80 14.10 -5.97
C ALA A 122 -1.26 15.48 -5.46
N MET A 123 -2.38 15.99 -5.96
CA MET A 123 -2.98 17.25 -5.49
C MET A 123 -3.41 17.16 -4.03
N ALA A 124 -4.04 16.04 -3.62
CA ALA A 124 -4.45 15.80 -2.23
C ALA A 124 -3.25 15.69 -1.29
N ALA A 125 -2.19 15.01 -1.74
CA ALA A 125 -0.94 14.90 -0.99
C ALA A 125 -0.27 16.28 -0.80
N SER A 126 -0.20 17.09 -1.87
CA SER A 126 0.32 18.46 -1.81
C SER A 126 -0.51 19.35 -0.88
N TYR A 127 -1.83 19.24 -0.93
CA TYR A 127 -2.70 19.98 -0.02
C TYR A 127 -2.49 19.55 1.43
N ALA A 128 -2.46 18.25 1.72
CA ALA A 128 -2.19 17.74 3.07
C ALA A 128 -0.81 18.19 3.58
N ALA A 129 0.19 18.23 2.71
CA ALA A 129 1.53 18.72 3.03
C ALA A 129 1.52 20.22 3.39
N SER A 130 0.82 21.06 2.63
CA SER A 130 0.66 22.48 2.93
C SER A 130 -0.03 22.73 4.27
N GLN A 131 -0.94 21.85 4.67
CA GLN A 131 -1.60 21.88 5.97
C GLN A 131 -0.78 21.24 7.10
N ARG A 132 0.43 20.72 6.81
CA ARG A 132 1.28 20.02 7.79
C ARG A 132 0.57 18.84 8.47
N ALA A 133 -0.37 18.20 7.76
CA ALA A 133 -1.12 17.05 8.29
C ALA A 133 -0.26 15.78 8.28
N ASN A 134 -0.44 14.90 9.28
CA ASN A 134 0.11 13.54 9.17
C ASN A 134 -0.64 12.78 8.08
N VAL A 135 0.05 11.93 7.34
CA VAL A 135 -0.53 11.30 6.16
C VAL A 135 -0.31 9.78 6.17
N LEU A 136 -1.34 9.03 5.82
CA LEU A 136 -1.25 7.63 5.44
C LEU A 136 -1.71 7.48 4.00
N ILE A 137 -0.86 6.96 3.12
CA ILE A 137 -1.21 6.70 1.71
C ILE A 137 -1.11 5.21 1.41
N GLU A 138 -2.20 4.63 0.91
CA GLU A 138 -2.21 3.26 0.38
C GLU A 138 -2.07 3.27 -1.14
N SER A 139 -1.04 2.60 -1.67
CA SER A 139 -0.82 2.47 -3.11
C SER A 139 -0.42 1.05 -3.50
N ALA A 140 -0.80 0.66 -4.72
CA ALA A 140 -0.37 -0.61 -5.31
C ALA A 140 1.05 -0.57 -5.91
N ALA A 141 1.71 0.59 -5.91
CA ALA A 141 3.02 0.81 -6.53
C ALA A 141 3.11 0.33 -7.99
N ARG A 142 1.98 0.39 -8.73
CA ARG A 142 1.93 0.02 -10.14
C ARG A 142 2.83 0.93 -11.01
N HIS A 143 2.92 2.18 -10.63
CA HIS A 143 3.77 3.20 -11.23
C HIS A 143 4.77 3.64 -10.16
N PRO A 144 5.98 3.09 -10.14
CA PRO A 144 6.96 3.38 -9.09
C PRO A 144 7.42 4.85 -9.08
N GLY A 145 7.33 5.54 -10.24
CA GLY A 145 7.56 6.98 -10.31
C GLY A 145 6.62 7.79 -9.44
N ASP A 146 5.32 7.48 -9.44
CA ASP A 146 4.34 8.18 -8.59
C ASP A 146 4.67 8.01 -7.09
N PHE A 147 5.12 6.82 -6.70
CA PHE A 147 5.58 6.56 -5.32
C PHE A 147 6.82 7.40 -4.98
N ALA A 148 7.78 7.43 -5.88
CA ALA A 148 9.02 8.22 -5.71
C ALA A 148 8.71 9.72 -5.58
N ASP A 149 7.79 10.23 -6.39
CA ASP A 149 7.40 11.63 -6.38
C ASP A 149 6.65 12.01 -5.09
N LEU A 150 5.78 11.14 -4.58
CA LEU A 150 5.14 11.32 -3.27
C LEU A 150 6.17 11.34 -2.12
N ALA A 151 7.13 10.43 -2.13
CA ALA A 151 8.18 10.40 -1.12
C ALA A 151 9.04 11.68 -1.15
N ARG A 152 9.42 12.15 -2.34
CA ARG A 152 10.17 13.39 -2.53
C ARG A 152 9.37 14.62 -2.11
N LEU A 153 8.08 14.68 -2.47
CA LEU A 153 7.17 15.75 -2.06
C LEU A 153 7.18 15.91 -0.54
N PHE A 154 6.89 14.84 0.19
CA PHE A 154 6.84 14.91 1.65
C PHE A 154 8.22 15.24 2.25
N ARG A 155 9.29 14.70 1.67
CA ARG A 155 10.64 15.02 2.10
C ARG A 155 10.97 16.50 1.92
N SER A 156 10.67 17.08 0.76
CA SER A 156 10.90 18.52 0.49
C SER A 156 10.08 19.44 1.38
N GLU A 157 8.89 18.99 1.80
CA GLU A 157 8.03 19.69 2.74
C GLU A 157 8.43 19.48 4.22
N GLY A 158 9.58 18.85 4.48
CA GLY A 158 10.13 18.65 5.80
C GLY A 158 9.40 17.60 6.64
N TYR A 159 8.82 16.60 6.01
CA TYR A 159 8.23 15.44 6.68
C TYR A 159 9.29 14.39 7.03
N ARG A 160 9.03 13.63 8.08
CA ARG A 160 9.57 12.28 8.22
C ARG A 160 8.78 11.35 7.32
N VAL A 161 9.47 10.62 6.44
CA VAL A 161 8.85 9.70 5.48
C VAL A 161 9.14 8.26 5.88
N GLU A 162 8.09 7.49 6.16
CA GLU A 162 8.18 6.08 6.51
C GLU A 162 7.45 5.22 5.49
N VAL A 163 8.04 4.11 5.11
CA VAL A 163 7.50 3.21 4.09
C VAL A 163 7.23 1.84 4.68
N ALA A 164 6.01 1.34 4.51
CA ALA A 164 5.65 -0.04 4.82
C ALA A 164 5.37 -0.80 3.52
N ILE A 165 6.14 -1.84 3.25
CA ILE A 165 6.06 -2.64 2.03
C ILE A 165 5.46 -4.01 2.36
N LEU A 166 4.29 -4.32 1.81
CA LEU A 166 3.72 -5.66 1.88
C LEU A 166 4.37 -6.57 0.82
N ALA A 167 5.27 -7.43 1.25
CA ALA A 167 5.92 -8.43 0.40
C ALA A 167 5.15 -9.75 0.47
N VAL A 168 4.40 -10.05 -0.59
CA VAL A 168 3.53 -11.22 -0.64
C VAL A 168 3.82 -12.00 -1.93
N PRO A 169 3.95 -13.35 -1.89
CA PRO A 169 4.08 -14.16 -3.08
C PRO A 169 2.98 -13.90 -4.11
N ALA A 170 3.33 -13.96 -5.40
CA ALA A 170 2.39 -13.68 -6.48
C ALA A 170 1.14 -14.58 -6.42
N ALA A 171 1.32 -15.86 -6.13
CA ALA A 171 0.23 -16.82 -5.99
C ALA A 171 -0.77 -16.39 -4.91
N LEU A 172 -0.30 -16.01 -3.72
CA LEU A 172 -1.16 -15.59 -2.61
C LEU A 172 -1.88 -14.27 -2.90
N SER A 173 -1.24 -13.32 -3.57
CA SER A 173 -1.88 -12.06 -3.92
C SER A 173 -2.90 -12.22 -5.05
N ARG A 174 -2.64 -13.07 -6.06
CA ARG A 174 -3.63 -13.41 -7.12
C ARG A 174 -4.83 -14.15 -6.54
N LEU A 175 -4.59 -15.13 -5.66
CA LEU A 175 -5.66 -15.81 -4.92
C LEU A 175 -6.48 -14.80 -4.09
N GLY A 176 -5.82 -13.86 -3.43
CA GLY A 176 -6.47 -12.80 -2.67
C GLY A 176 -7.36 -11.87 -3.52
N ILE A 177 -7.00 -11.63 -4.78
CA ILE A 177 -7.84 -10.87 -5.73
C ILE A 177 -9.13 -11.65 -6.02
N LEU A 178 -9.01 -12.94 -6.35
CA LEU A 178 -10.18 -13.79 -6.65
C LEU A 178 -11.09 -13.95 -5.44
N THR A 179 -10.51 -14.28 -4.30
CA THR A 179 -11.26 -14.44 -3.03
C THR A 179 -12.06 -13.18 -2.72
N ARG A 180 -11.40 -12.00 -2.72
CA ARG A 180 -12.09 -10.73 -2.44
C ARG A 180 -13.21 -10.45 -3.45
N PHE A 181 -12.99 -10.72 -4.72
CA PHE A 181 -13.99 -10.47 -5.75
C PHE A 181 -15.21 -11.36 -5.57
N TYR A 182 -15.01 -12.66 -5.50
CA TYR A 182 -16.12 -13.63 -5.45
C TYR A 182 -16.83 -13.63 -4.09
N GLU A 183 -16.14 -13.38 -2.98
CA GLU A 183 -16.79 -13.25 -1.66
C GLU A 183 -17.74 -12.05 -1.57
N LYS A 184 -17.36 -10.94 -2.21
CA LYS A 184 -18.17 -9.70 -2.20
C LYS A 184 -19.20 -9.64 -3.33
N LEU A 185 -19.14 -10.55 -4.28
CA LEU A 185 -20.08 -10.57 -5.41
C LEU A 185 -21.56 -10.63 -4.98
N PRO A 186 -21.96 -11.39 -3.94
CA PRO A 186 -23.34 -11.40 -3.44
C PRO A 186 -23.78 -10.07 -2.81
N GLU A 187 -22.84 -9.26 -2.32
CA GLU A 187 -23.10 -7.96 -1.68
C GLU A 187 -23.12 -6.80 -2.70
N ALA A 188 -22.66 -7.05 -3.93
CA ALA A 188 -22.61 -6.08 -5.00
C ALA A 188 -23.98 -5.87 -5.66
N GLY A 189 -24.93 -5.35 -4.88
CA GLY A 189 -26.25 -4.94 -5.37
C GLY A 189 -26.28 -3.47 -5.78
N PRO A 190 -27.38 -3.03 -6.46
CA PRO A 190 -27.51 -1.65 -6.95
C PRO A 190 -27.54 -0.57 -5.85
N GLN A 191 -27.57 -0.94 -4.59
CA GLN A 191 -27.67 -0.02 -3.45
C GLN A 191 -26.38 0.12 -2.62
N GLY A 192 -25.30 -0.57 -2.94
CA GLY A 192 -24.16 -0.64 -2.04
C GLY A 192 -22.80 -0.40 -2.68
N GLY A 193 -22.15 0.66 -2.28
CA GLY A 193 -20.71 0.80 -2.33
C GLY A 193 -20.06 0.86 -3.72
N LEU A 194 -18.74 0.85 -3.75
CA LEU A 194 -17.92 0.81 -4.97
C LEU A 194 -18.21 -0.45 -5.78
N PRO A 195 -18.50 -0.30 -7.08
CA PRO A 195 -18.77 -1.44 -7.94
C PRO A 195 -17.59 -2.42 -7.91
N LEU A 196 -17.91 -3.67 -7.61
CA LEU A 196 -16.92 -4.72 -7.50
C LEU A 196 -16.27 -4.98 -8.85
N ARG A 197 -14.95 -4.93 -8.91
CA ARG A 197 -14.21 -5.20 -10.14
C ARG A 197 -13.15 -6.28 -9.88
N LEU A 198 -13.15 -7.29 -10.75
CA LEU A 198 -12.04 -8.24 -10.80
C LEU A 198 -10.81 -7.50 -11.35
N THR A 199 -9.72 -7.50 -10.60
CA THR A 199 -8.46 -6.90 -11.05
C THR A 199 -7.86 -7.75 -12.17
N PRO A 200 -7.62 -7.18 -13.37
CA PRO A 200 -6.96 -7.91 -14.45
C PRO A 200 -5.56 -8.40 -14.06
N ARG A 201 -5.16 -9.56 -14.59
CA ARG A 201 -3.82 -10.13 -14.39
C ARG A 201 -2.71 -9.12 -14.67
N LYS A 202 -2.78 -8.43 -15.82
CA LYS A 202 -1.80 -7.40 -16.19
C LYS A 202 -1.61 -6.34 -15.12
N VAL A 203 -2.69 -5.87 -14.49
CA VAL A 203 -2.61 -4.86 -13.42
C VAL A 203 -1.94 -5.42 -12.16
N HIS A 204 -2.19 -6.70 -11.83
CA HIS A 204 -1.48 -7.39 -10.76
C HIS A 204 0.02 -7.48 -11.07
N ASP A 205 0.38 -7.97 -12.26
CA ASP A 205 1.77 -8.23 -12.65
C ASP A 205 2.57 -6.91 -12.73
N GLU A 206 1.98 -5.84 -13.26
CA GLU A 206 2.58 -4.50 -13.26
C GLU A 206 2.81 -3.98 -11.82
N SER A 207 1.84 -4.16 -10.92
CA SER A 207 2.02 -3.75 -9.52
C SER A 207 3.00 -4.66 -8.76
N TYR A 208 3.11 -5.92 -9.15
CA TYR A 208 4.08 -6.86 -8.60
C TYR A 208 5.51 -6.48 -8.99
N ALA A 209 5.74 -6.13 -10.25
CA ALA A 209 7.04 -5.66 -10.73
C ALA A 209 7.38 -4.28 -10.15
N GLY A 210 6.47 -3.32 -10.23
CA GLY A 210 6.68 -1.94 -9.76
C GLY A 210 7.01 -1.83 -8.27
N LEU A 211 6.56 -2.80 -7.45
CA LEU A 211 6.93 -2.82 -6.04
C LEU A 211 8.43 -3.06 -5.81
N LEU A 212 9.09 -3.85 -6.67
CA LEU A 212 10.55 -4.04 -6.60
C LEU A 212 11.30 -2.76 -6.99
N GLU A 213 10.80 -2.04 -7.99
CA GLU A 213 11.38 -0.75 -8.39
C GLU A 213 11.19 0.30 -7.28
N ALA A 214 10.02 0.33 -6.64
CA ALA A 214 9.78 1.18 -5.47
C ALA A 214 10.72 0.83 -4.30
N ALA A 215 10.97 -0.46 -4.05
CA ALA A 215 11.91 -0.90 -3.02
C ALA A 215 13.37 -0.52 -3.36
N ALA A 216 13.78 -0.61 -4.62
CA ALA A 216 15.09 -0.16 -5.08
C ALA A 216 15.24 1.36 -4.96
N PHE A 217 14.19 2.13 -5.22
CA PHE A 217 14.18 3.57 -4.96
C PHE A 217 14.39 3.87 -3.47
N VAL A 218 13.73 3.14 -2.56
CA VAL A 218 13.95 3.30 -1.11
C VAL A 218 15.41 3.09 -0.74
N ASP A 219 16.06 2.07 -1.30
CA ASP A 219 17.47 1.77 -1.01
C ASP A 219 18.44 2.86 -1.50
N SER A 220 18.15 3.50 -2.62
CA SER A 220 19.03 4.46 -3.29
C SER A 220 18.73 5.94 -3.01
N SER A 221 17.54 6.26 -2.48
CA SER A 221 17.05 7.62 -2.29
C SER A 221 17.21 8.10 -0.87
N ASP A 222 17.40 9.40 -0.67
CA ASP A 222 17.39 10.09 0.62
C ASP A 222 15.98 10.56 1.04
N ALA A 223 14.97 10.32 0.22
CA ALA A 223 13.59 10.73 0.45
C ALA A 223 12.85 9.92 1.53
N VAL A 224 13.42 8.80 1.99
CA VAL A 224 12.80 7.90 2.97
C VAL A 224 13.66 7.81 4.23
N ASP A 225 13.05 7.98 5.40
CA ASP A 225 13.72 7.92 6.69
C ASP A 225 13.67 6.53 7.32
N GLN A 226 12.59 5.77 7.07
CA GLN A 226 12.41 4.44 7.62
C GLN A 226 11.67 3.54 6.64
N VAL A 227 12.06 2.28 6.58
CA VAL A 227 11.38 1.26 5.79
C VAL A 227 11.18 -0.01 6.61
N VAL A 228 10.00 -0.62 6.41
CA VAL A 228 9.69 -1.97 6.88
C VAL A 228 9.15 -2.81 5.73
N VAL A 229 9.63 -4.04 5.63
CA VAL A 229 9.05 -5.07 4.77
C VAL A 229 8.26 -6.03 5.65
N VAL A 230 6.97 -6.15 5.36
CA VAL A 230 6.04 -6.93 6.18
C VAL A 230 5.38 -8.02 5.37
N ARG A 231 5.09 -9.13 6.02
CA ARG A 231 4.32 -10.25 5.50
C ARG A 231 2.82 -9.95 5.53
N ARG A 232 2.05 -10.83 4.93
CA ARG A 232 0.59 -10.76 4.93
C ARG A 232 -0.05 -10.89 6.33
N ASP A 233 0.64 -11.53 7.25
CA ASP A 233 0.27 -11.70 8.67
C ASP A 233 0.77 -10.55 9.57
N ASN A 234 1.32 -9.50 8.99
CA ASN A 234 1.93 -8.33 9.63
C ASN A 234 3.25 -8.61 10.37
N LEU A 235 3.87 -9.76 10.18
CA LEU A 235 5.23 -9.99 10.68
C LEU A 235 6.24 -9.14 9.88
N VAL A 236 7.17 -8.54 10.59
CA VAL A 236 8.25 -7.74 10.00
C VAL A 236 9.37 -8.67 9.54
N ALA A 237 9.65 -8.69 8.24
CA ALA A 237 10.71 -9.47 7.63
C ALA A 237 12.03 -8.69 7.54
N TYR A 238 11.93 -7.38 7.34
CA TYR A 238 13.08 -6.48 7.25
C TYR A 238 12.68 -5.10 7.76
N ALA A 239 13.64 -4.42 8.39
CA ALA A 239 13.49 -3.04 8.80
C ALA A 239 14.81 -2.30 8.71
N ASN A 240 14.79 -1.05 8.30
CA ASN A 240 15.93 -0.15 8.34
C ASN A 240 15.46 1.29 8.54
N GLU A 241 16.31 2.09 9.17
CA GLU A 241 16.05 3.51 9.42
C GLU A 241 17.31 4.34 9.19
N ARG A 242 17.13 5.60 8.90
CA ARG A 242 18.22 6.55 8.82
C ARG A 242 18.49 7.19 10.17
N MET A 243 19.76 7.41 10.47
CA MET A 243 20.21 8.06 11.69
C MET A 243 21.39 8.98 11.40
N LYS A 244 21.62 9.90 12.33
CA LYS A 244 22.85 10.71 12.32
C LYS A 244 24.03 9.79 12.60
N ASN A 245 24.96 9.72 11.68
CA ASN A 245 26.21 8.99 11.85
C ASN A 245 27.21 9.85 12.64
N VAL A 246 28.08 9.17 13.38
CA VAL A 246 29.23 9.83 14.04
C VAL A 246 30.12 10.40 12.94
N GLY A 247 30.10 11.72 12.75
CA GLY A 247 30.88 12.38 11.69
C GLY A 247 30.11 13.27 10.73
N ASN A 248 28.90 13.72 11.09
CA ASN A 248 28.04 14.66 10.35
C ASN A 248 27.24 14.14 9.14
N GLY A 249 27.15 12.85 8.92
CA GLY A 249 26.27 12.28 7.87
C GLY A 249 24.92 11.82 8.40
N TYR A 250 23.86 11.91 7.57
CA TYR A 250 22.57 11.26 7.80
C TYR A 250 22.43 10.10 6.81
N GLY A 251 22.45 8.88 7.30
CA GLY A 251 22.48 7.69 6.45
C GLY A 251 21.75 6.50 7.05
N TRP A 252 21.58 5.43 6.26
CA TRP A 252 20.98 4.19 6.74
C TRP A 252 21.79 3.58 7.87
N LYS A 253 21.11 3.08 8.91
CA LYS A 253 21.71 2.39 10.06
C LYS A 253 22.44 1.11 9.65
N ARG A 254 21.93 0.44 8.62
CA ARG A 254 22.53 -0.74 7.99
C ARG A 254 22.58 -0.53 6.50
N GLU A 255 23.37 -1.33 5.80
CA GLU A 255 23.35 -1.37 4.35
C GLU A 255 21.91 -1.60 3.85
N PRO A 256 21.39 -0.74 2.94
CA PRO A 256 20.03 -0.87 2.47
C PRO A 256 19.88 -2.12 1.58
N ARG A 257 18.88 -2.95 1.90
CA ARG A 257 18.57 -4.22 1.22
C ARG A 257 17.07 -4.44 1.10
N THR A 258 16.32 -3.37 0.93
CA THR A 258 14.85 -3.43 0.87
C THR A 258 14.38 -4.25 -0.31
N ALA A 259 14.96 -4.03 -1.50
CA ALA A 259 14.60 -4.77 -2.71
C ALA A 259 14.93 -6.26 -2.59
N GLU A 260 16.08 -6.60 -1.97
CA GLU A 260 16.44 -7.99 -1.69
C GLU A 260 15.45 -8.63 -0.70
N ALA A 261 15.13 -7.93 0.38
CA ALA A 261 14.18 -8.43 1.38
C ALA A 261 12.79 -8.70 0.77
N VAL A 262 12.32 -7.84 -0.15
CA VAL A 262 11.07 -8.07 -0.88
C VAL A 262 11.15 -9.31 -1.74
N ARG A 263 12.27 -9.56 -2.45
CA ARG A 263 12.44 -10.80 -3.26
C ARG A 263 12.42 -12.04 -2.37
N VAL A 264 13.26 -12.05 -1.33
CA VAL A 264 13.36 -13.17 -0.39
C VAL A 264 11.99 -13.53 0.19
N GLU A 265 11.23 -12.52 0.65
CA GLU A 265 9.89 -12.75 1.19
C GLU A 265 8.88 -13.28 0.16
N ARG A 266 9.03 -12.93 -1.09
CA ARG A 266 8.14 -13.39 -2.17
C ARG A 266 8.43 -14.81 -2.64
N GLU A 267 9.66 -15.27 -2.45
CA GLU A 267 10.18 -16.53 -2.97
C GLU A 267 10.33 -17.61 -1.87
N ARG A 268 10.22 -17.21 -0.60
CA ARG A 268 10.34 -18.16 0.51
C ARG A 268 9.22 -19.20 0.51
N PRO A 269 9.47 -20.37 1.11
CA PRO A 269 8.41 -21.34 1.39
C PRO A 269 7.27 -20.71 2.22
N LEU A 270 6.04 -21.13 1.94
CA LEU A 270 4.87 -20.68 2.67
C LEU A 270 4.88 -21.21 4.10
N THR A 271 4.48 -20.39 5.04
CA THR A 271 4.19 -20.86 6.40
C THR A 271 3.00 -21.82 6.41
N ALA A 272 2.90 -22.65 7.45
CA ALA A 272 1.76 -23.56 7.61
C ALA A 272 0.41 -22.80 7.56
N GLY A 273 0.33 -21.63 8.19
CA GLY A 273 -0.87 -20.78 8.15
C GLY A 273 -1.21 -20.26 6.77
N GLU A 274 -0.20 -19.84 5.99
CA GLU A 274 -0.39 -19.38 4.60
C GLU A 274 -0.87 -20.53 3.69
N ARG A 275 -0.32 -21.73 3.85
CA ARG A 275 -0.77 -22.93 3.11
C ARG A 275 -2.22 -23.27 3.41
N ILE A 276 -2.55 -23.44 4.68
CA ILE A 276 -3.93 -23.72 5.09
C ILE A 276 -4.88 -22.65 4.56
N GLY A 277 -4.52 -21.37 4.68
CA GLY A 277 -5.33 -20.26 4.16
C GLY A 277 -5.49 -20.29 2.64
N ALA A 278 -4.45 -20.67 1.90
CA ALA A 278 -4.52 -20.82 0.45
C ALA A 278 -5.42 -22.00 0.04
N GLU A 279 -5.25 -23.17 0.66
CA GLU A 279 -6.08 -24.35 0.41
C GLU A 279 -7.56 -24.07 0.69
N LEU A 280 -7.88 -23.46 1.82
CA LEU A 280 -9.26 -23.09 2.16
C LEU A 280 -9.86 -22.11 1.14
N SER A 281 -9.08 -21.15 0.68
CA SER A 281 -9.51 -20.18 -0.32
C SER A 281 -9.76 -20.85 -1.68
N LEU A 282 -8.88 -21.74 -2.12
CA LEU A 282 -9.04 -22.53 -3.36
C LEU A 282 -10.29 -23.40 -3.30
N GLN A 283 -10.48 -24.14 -2.20
CA GLN A 283 -11.66 -24.99 -2.00
C GLN A 283 -12.96 -24.18 -2.01
N LYS A 284 -12.96 -23.01 -1.35
CA LYS A 284 -14.13 -22.13 -1.33
C LYS A 284 -14.47 -21.59 -2.71
N LEU A 285 -13.47 -21.14 -3.46
CA LEU A 285 -13.67 -20.65 -4.83
C LEU A 285 -14.16 -21.75 -5.77
N ARG A 286 -13.65 -22.98 -5.68
CA ARG A 286 -14.11 -24.13 -6.47
C ARG A 286 -15.60 -24.45 -6.22
N LYS A 287 -16.02 -24.40 -4.95
CA LYS A 287 -17.42 -24.63 -4.56
C LYS A 287 -18.41 -23.65 -5.21
N MET A 288 -17.94 -22.47 -5.63
CA MET A 288 -18.79 -21.47 -6.30
C MET A 288 -19.16 -21.85 -7.75
N ASN A 289 -18.44 -22.81 -8.33
CA ASN A 289 -18.69 -23.36 -9.67
C ASN A 289 -18.89 -22.30 -10.78
N VAL A 290 -18.03 -21.27 -10.78
CA VAL A 290 -18.11 -20.17 -11.74
C VAL A 290 -17.40 -20.56 -13.04
N PRO A 291 -18.06 -20.42 -14.22
CA PRO A 291 -17.41 -20.70 -15.50
C PRO A 291 -16.12 -19.91 -15.69
N GLY A 292 -15.06 -20.59 -16.14
CA GLY A 292 -13.75 -19.98 -16.40
C GLY A 292 -12.90 -19.67 -15.16
N LEU A 293 -13.40 -19.90 -13.96
CA LEU A 293 -12.63 -19.70 -12.72
C LEU A 293 -11.59 -20.82 -12.53
N GLU A 294 -11.95 -22.07 -12.85
CA GLU A 294 -11.08 -23.24 -12.62
C GLU A 294 -9.71 -23.10 -13.30
N SER A 295 -9.65 -22.59 -14.53
CA SER A 295 -8.37 -22.36 -15.21
C SER A 295 -7.45 -21.37 -14.46
N GLN A 296 -8.04 -20.37 -13.81
CA GLN A 296 -7.28 -19.42 -13.00
C GLN A 296 -6.80 -20.04 -11.68
N LEU A 297 -7.62 -20.93 -11.09
CA LEU A 297 -7.24 -21.65 -9.87
C LEU A 297 -6.11 -22.64 -10.13
N VAL A 298 -6.16 -23.40 -11.23
CA VAL A 298 -5.10 -24.30 -11.65
C VAL A 298 -3.78 -23.55 -11.89
N GLU A 299 -3.85 -22.37 -12.54
CA GLU A 299 -2.65 -21.53 -12.71
C GLU A 299 -2.07 -21.09 -11.35
N ILE A 300 -2.92 -20.67 -10.41
CA ILE A 300 -2.48 -20.26 -9.07
C ILE A 300 -1.88 -21.45 -8.30
N GLU A 301 -2.45 -22.62 -8.41
CA GLU A 301 -1.87 -23.85 -7.80
C GLU A 301 -0.49 -24.15 -8.34
N GLY A 302 -0.29 -24.08 -9.65
CA GLY A 302 1.04 -24.23 -10.25
C GLY A 302 2.04 -23.16 -9.76
N MET A 303 1.58 -21.97 -9.41
CA MET A 303 2.42 -20.94 -8.79
C MET A 303 2.68 -21.18 -7.30
N LEU A 304 1.79 -21.89 -6.60
CA LEU A 304 1.96 -22.25 -5.20
C LEU A 304 2.93 -23.41 -5.01
N GLU A 305 2.94 -24.36 -5.96
CA GLU A 305 3.72 -25.59 -5.87
C GLU A 305 5.20 -25.39 -5.47
N PRO A 306 5.99 -24.49 -6.11
CA PRO A 306 7.37 -24.24 -5.72
C PRO A 306 7.51 -23.59 -4.33
N LEU A 307 6.43 -23.01 -3.78
CA LEU A 307 6.42 -22.35 -2.47
C LEU A 307 5.95 -23.28 -1.35
N LEU A 308 5.51 -24.50 -1.67
CA LEU A 308 5.05 -25.45 -0.65
C LEU A 308 6.21 -26.02 0.18
N GLY A 309 7.45 -25.96 -0.34
CA GLY A 309 8.62 -26.57 0.27
C GLY A 309 8.58 -28.11 0.22
N THR A 310 9.68 -28.74 0.53
CA THR A 310 9.69 -30.18 0.78
C THR A 310 9.21 -30.48 2.20
N PRO A 311 8.68 -31.68 2.50
CA PRO A 311 8.38 -32.09 3.86
C PRO A 311 9.58 -31.96 4.82
N ASP A 312 10.80 -32.14 4.32
CA ASP A 312 12.03 -31.97 5.07
C ASP A 312 12.34 -30.53 5.44
N ASP A 313 12.04 -29.55 4.55
CA ASP A 313 12.19 -28.12 4.85
C ASP A 313 11.29 -27.68 6.01
N LEU A 314 10.16 -28.37 6.20
CA LEU A 314 9.24 -28.11 7.30
C LEU A 314 9.72 -28.68 8.64
N MET A 315 10.52 -29.75 8.61
CA MET A 315 11.10 -30.36 9.80
C MET A 315 12.28 -29.56 10.36
N HIS A 316 12.90 -28.74 9.51
CA HIS A 316 14.05 -27.89 9.85
C HIS A 316 13.74 -26.42 10.11
N LEU A 317 12.48 -26.02 10.04
CA LEU A 317 12.10 -24.69 10.54
C LEU A 317 12.43 -24.67 12.04
N PRO A 318 13.29 -23.71 12.48
CA PRO A 318 13.67 -23.66 13.89
C PRO A 318 12.42 -23.46 14.72
N VAL A 319 12.10 -24.43 15.58
CA VAL A 319 10.99 -24.38 16.56
C VAL A 319 11.22 -23.24 17.55
N LYS A 320 12.41 -22.67 17.55
CA LYS A 320 12.80 -21.49 18.35
C LYS A 320 13.22 -20.38 17.39
N PRO A 321 12.81 -19.13 17.65
CA PRO A 321 13.40 -17.98 16.95
C PRO A 321 14.93 -18.06 17.09
N PRO A 322 15.69 -17.65 16.06
CA PRO A 322 17.14 -17.55 16.16
C PRO A 322 17.52 -16.85 17.45
N ASP A 323 18.61 -17.28 18.09
CA ASP A 323 19.08 -16.68 19.36
C ASP A 323 19.34 -15.16 19.25
N SER A 324 19.53 -14.64 18.03
CA SER A 324 19.54 -13.21 17.74
C SER A 324 18.21 -12.48 18.01
N LEU A 325 17.09 -13.22 18.14
CA LEU A 325 15.78 -12.70 18.59
C LEU A 325 15.51 -13.01 20.07
N ARG A 326 16.39 -13.75 20.71
CA ARG A 326 16.48 -13.93 22.15
C ARG A 326 17.46 -12.95 22.78
N SER A 327 17.41 -11.70 22.43
CA SER A 327 18.01 -10.74 23.35
C SER A 327 17.08 -10.68 24.55
N ASP A 328 17.57 -11.06 25.71
CA ASP A 328 16.97 -10.82 27.03
C ASP A 328 16.79 -9.32 27.31
N HIS A 329 17.11 -8.54 26.35
CA HIS A 329 16.71 -7.15 26.17
C HIS A 329 15.68 -7.12 25.03
N ILE A 330 14.40 -7.20 25.37
CA ILE A 330 13.40 -6.42 24.63
C ILE A 330 13.84 -4.99 24.85
N ASN A 331 14.94 -4.64 24.18
CA ASN A 331 15.29 -3.25 23.99
C ASN A 331 14.14 -2.71 23.16
N THR A 332 13.43 -1.77 23.74
CA THR A 332 12.43 -0.91 23.09
C THR A 332 12.95 -0.29 21.78
N GLU A 333 14.23 -0.45 21.45
CA GLU A 333 14.90 -0.05 20.22
C GLU A 333 14.65 -0.96 19.00
N THR A 334 14.13 -2.18 19.16
CA THR A 334 13.73 -3.08 18.05
C THR A 334 12.23 -3.10 17.78
N SER A 335 11.43 -2.48 18.63
CA SER A 335 10.05 -2.22 18.28
C SER A 335 10.01 -1.11 17.22
N LEU A 336 9.53 -1.43 16.03
CA LEU A 336 9.20 -0.46 15.02
C LEU A 336 8.16 0.50 15.59
N THR A 337 8.61 1.61 16.11
CA THR A 337 7.75 2.72 16.49
C THR A 337 7.59 3.62 15.28
N LEU A 338 6.37 3.69 14.76
CA LEU A 338 5.98 4.75 13.83
C LEU A 338 6.28 6.10 14.51
N GLY A 339 6.98 6.97 13.83
CA GLY A 339 7.28 8.30 14.34
C GLY A 339 8.43 8.35 15.33
N GLY A 340 9.49 7.60 15.12
CA GLY A 340 10.71 7.69 15.92
C GLY A 340 11.13 9.14 16.14
N THR A 341 11.54 9.47 17.36
CA THR A 341 12.03 10.81 17.73
C THR A 341 13.32 11.07 16.98
N SER A 342 13.33 12.10 16.14
CA SER A 342 14.55 12.73 15.62
C SER A 342 15.24 13.53 16.71
#